data_b9600fe661cc735ae814c14785f45eb3
#
_entry.id   b9600fe661cc735ae814c14785f45eb3
#
_cell.length_a   1.000
_cell.length_b   1.000
_cell.length_c   1.000
_cell.angle_alpha   90.00
_cell.angle_beta   90.00
_cell.angle_gamma   90.00
#
_symmetry.space_group_name_H-M   'P 1'
#
loop_
_entity.id
_entity.type
_entity.pdbx_description
1 polymer ?
#
loop_
_entity_poly.entity_id
_entity_poly.type
_entity_poly.pdbx_seq_one_letter_code
_entity_poly.pdbx_strand_id
1 'polypeptide(L)'
;MKATDVAGTALANTMRSKLRTFLTVVAIVIGAFTLTLTTGLGAGINKYVDNVVEGFGQPGELTVMKQQDMSSVGAVSGSPQEYTEQDAAGGEMFGMPLLTQEDLAAIEDTEHVTEVKTYRVAEPEYIQGPDDRKWQTGFMGSSGEIDMLTFAAGRAPEAGAAEIVMPESWVEDLGASDAEDLIGTELTVVAATPLQEHKSVTATVVGVTKAAASGAGTAPTPSESLEQEIYDITTEGLPESQRDTYFQATAIVEDPEANEDAVKQALADQGLLAQTLEEQLGVIRGVIDAVTWVLTGFALIALLAASFGIINTLLMAVQERTREIGLMKALGMTGGKIFGLFTMEAVVIGLLGSLIGIGLGVAVGLIANQVLTTGPLSGVTGLVLFAVNPLALLLILLLIVAIAFIAGTLPALRAARKDPIEALRHE
;
A
#
# COMPACT_ATOMS: atom_id res chain seq x y z
N MET A 1 -28.95 41.38 -9.35
CA MET A 1 -28.10 40.42 -10.11
C MET A 1 -28.40 39.03 -9.57
N LYS A 2 -28.67 38.10 -10.46
CA LYS A 2 -28.81 36.69 -10.09
C LYS A 2 -27.41 36.10 -9.80
N ALA A 3 -27.30 35.06 -9.01
CA ALA A 3 -26.00 34.43 -8.67
C ALA A 3 -25.22 33.98 -9.91
N THR A 4 -25.94 33.57 -10.97
CA THR A 4 -25.38 33.22 -12.29
C THR A 4 -24.71 34.40 -13.01
N ASP A 5 -25.27 35.60 -12.87
CA ASP A 5 -24.72 36.82 -13.49
C ASP A 5 -23.43 37.24 -12.77
N VAL A 6 -23.38 37.06 -11.46
CA VAL A 6 -22.18 37.33 -10.63
C VAL A 6 -21.06 36.37 -11.01
N ALA A 7 -21.35 35.09 -11.15
CA ALA A 7 -20.37 34.07 -11.52
C ALA A 7 -19.81 34.31 -12.94
N GLY A 8 -20.68 34.61 -13.90
CA GLY A 8 -20.28 34.96 -15.29
C GLY A 8 -19.40 36.21 -15.37
N THR A 9 -19.74 37.24 -14.61
CA THR A 9 -18.94 38.48 -14.53
C THR A 9 -17.60 38.21 -13.83
N ALA A 10 -17.57 37.39 -12.76
CA ALA A 10 -16.36 37.00 -12.08
C ALA A 10 -15.40 36.23 -13.02
N LEU A 11 -15.93 35.29 -13.80
CA LEU A 11 -15.13 34.53 -14.78
C LEU A 11 -14.51 35.44 -15.86
N ALA A 12 -15.32 36.36 -16.44
CA ALA A 12 -14.85 37.32 -17.44
C ALA A 12 -13.77 38.27 -16.86
N ASN A 13 -13.92 38.70 -15.62
CA ASN A 13 -12.98 39.56 -14.93
C ASN A 13 -11.66 38.88 -14.62
N THR A 14 -11.69 37.60 -14.20
CA THR A 14 -10.53 36.78 -13.92
C THR A 14 -9.60 36.66 -15.12
N MET A 15 -10.13 36.71 -16.34
CA MET A 15 -9.36 36.59 -17.58
C MET A 15 -8.71 37.91 -18.08
N ARG A 16 -8.91 39.05 -17.41
CA ARG A 16 -8.29 40.33 -17.80
C ARG A 16 -6.80 40.40 -17.53
N SER A 17 -6.30 39.83 -16.41
CA SER A 17 -4.86 39.77 -16.06
C SER A 17 -4.30 38.36 -16.29
N LYS A 18 -4.24 37.91 -17.53
CA LYS A 18 -4.01 36.51 -17.95
C LYS A 18 -2.80 35.85 -17.28
N LEU A 19 -1.62 36.48 -17.25
CA LEU A 19 -0.39 35.87 -16.71
C LEU A 19 -0.46 35.69 -15.22
N ARG A 20 -0.96 36.68 -14.46
CA ARG A 20 -1.02 36.65 -12.99
C ARG A 20 -2.05 35.62 -12.51
N THR A 21 -3.22 35.63 -13.11
CA THR A 21 -4.27 34.65 -12.83
C THR A 21 -3.80 33.24 -13.17
N PHE A 22 -3.13 33.06 -14.31
CA PHE A 22 -2.56 31.78 -14.71
C PHE A 22 -1.57 31.26 -13.66
N LEU A 23 -0.62 32.08 -13.21
CA LEU A 23 0.36 31.67 -12.18
C LEU A 23 -0.32 31.31 -10.85
N THR A 24 -1.36 32.06 -10.46
CA THR A 24 -2.16 31.76 -9.25
C THR A 24 -2.91 30.44 -9.39
N VAL A 25 -3.55 30.20 -10.53
CA VAL A 25 -4.24 28.94 -10.83
C VAL A 25 -3.27 27.76 -10.84
N VAL A 26 -2.10 27.91 -11.47
CA VAL A 26 -1.06 26.86 -11.48
C VAL A 26 -0.61 26.50 -10.08
N ALA A 27 -0.43 27.48 -9.19
CA ALA A 27 -0.06 27.21 -7.79
C ALA A 27 -1.16 26.39 -7.06
N ILE A 28 -2.43 26.68 -7.30
CA ILE A 28 -3.56 25.90 -6.76
C ILE A 28 -3.60 24.51 -7.39
N VAL A 29 -3.39 24.40 -8.72
CA VAL A 29 -3.33 23.12 -9.43
C VAL A 29 -2.27 22.21 -8.83
N ILE A 30 -1.07 22.72 -8.55
CA ILE A 30 0.01 21.94 -7.92
C ILE A 30 -0.43 21.42 -6.56
N GLY A 31 -1.02 22.27 -5.70
CA GLY A 31 -1.50 21.85 -4.39
C GLY A 31 -2.62 20.80 -4.47
N ALA A 32 -3.62 21.02 -5.34
CA ALA A 32 -4.72 20.10 -5.57
C ALA A 32 -4.25 18.77 -6.16
N PHE A 33 -3.36 18.81 -7.12
CA PHE A 33 -2.71 17.65 -7.74
C PHE A 33 -1.97 16.79 -6.71
N THR A 34 -1.12 17.44 -5.90
CA THR A 34 -0.35 16.73 -4.86
C THR A 34 -1.28 16.08 -3.83
N LEU A 35 -2.28 16.81 -3.32
CA LEU A 35 -3.27 16.25 -2.39
C LEU A 35 -4.03 15.06 -3.01
N THR A 36 -4.41 15.15 -4.26
CA THR A 36 -5.14 14.09 -4.96
C THR A 36 -4.27 12.84 -5.11
N LEU A 37 -3.02 13.00 -5.55
CA LEU A 37 -2.08 11.88 -5.68
C LEU A 37 -1.80 11.22 -4.32
N THR A 38 -1.51 12.02 -3.30
CA THR A 38 -1.21 11.53 -1.95
C THR A 38 -2.38 10.76 -1.35
N THR A 39 -3.59 11.34 -1.44
CA THR A 39 -4.81 10.70 -0.92
C THR A 39 -5.17 9.44 -1.72
N GLY A 40 -4.97 9.47 -3.04
CA GLY A 40 -5.22 8.31 -3.90
C GLY A 40 -4.21 7.18 -3.67
N LEU A 41 -2.95 7.51 -3.39
CA LEU A 41 -1.93 6.53 -3.00
C LEU A 41 -2.29 5.85 -1.68
N GLY A 42 -2.61 6.62 -0.63
CA GLY A 42 -3.04 6.06 0.65
C GLY A 42 -4.28 5.17 0.51
N ALA A 43 -5.28 5.61 -0.27
CA ALA A 43 -6.48 4.81 -0.53
C ALA A 43 -6.18 3.53 -1.33
N GLY A 44 -5.23 3.58 -2.27
CA GLY A 44 -4.81 2.42 -3.06
C GLY A 44 -4.14 1.36 -2.19
N ILE A 45 -3.15 1.76 -1.41
CA ILE A 45 -2.44 0.84 -0.51
C ILE A 45 -3.36 0.26 0.57
N ASN A 46 -4.24 1.08 1.19
CA ASN A 46 -5.20 0.55 2.14
C ASN A 46 -6.10 -0.50 1.48
N LYS A 47 -6.59 -0.24 0.27
CA LYS A 47 -7.38 -1.22 -0.47
C LYS A 47 -6.59 -2.50 -0.79
N TYR A 48 -5.31 -2.39 -1.13
CA TYR A 48 -4.45 -3.55 -1.33
C TYR A 48 -4.30 -4.37 -0.04
N VAL A 49 -4.02 -3.72 1.09
CA VAL A 49 -3.90 -4.39 2.39
C VAL A 49 -5.22 -5.05 2.80
N ASP A 50 -6.36 -4.36 2.61
CA ASP A 50 -7.68 -4.94 2.89
C ASP A 50 -7.93 -6.21 2.04
N ASN A 51 -7.61 -6.17 0.74
CA ASN A 51 -7.73 -7.34 -0.13
C ASN A 51 -6.81 -8.51 0.31
N VAL A 52 -5.61 -8.21 0.80
CA VAL A 52 -4.68 -9.23 1.31
C VAL A 52 -5.22 -9.83 2.60
N VAL A 53 -5.70 -9.01 3.54
CA VAL A 53 -6.30 -9.48 4.80
C VAL A 53 -7.56 -10.32 4.53
N GLU A 54 -8.44 -9.87 3.63
CA GLU A 54 -9.63 -10.65 3.24
C GLU A 54 -9.28 -11.98 2.54
N GLY A 55 -8.14 -12.03 1.83
CA GLY A 55 -7.72 -13.21 1.08
C GLY A 55 -6.93 -14.24 1.92
N PHE A 56 -6.19 -13.81 2.93
CA PHE A 56 -5.32 -14.67 3.74
C PHE A 56 -5.66 -14.68 5.22
N GLY A 57 -6.37 -13.67 5.72
CA GLY A 57 -6.67 -13.55 7.14
C GLY A 57 -7.89 -14.39 7.50
N GLN A 58 -7.70 -15.53 8.15
CA GLN A 58 -8.81 -16.18 8.83
C GLN A 58 -8.96 -15.60 10.24
N PRO A 59 -10.19 -15.33 10.70
CA PRO A 59 -10.40 -14.86 12.06
C PRO A 59 -9.81 -15.86 13.06
N GLY A 60 -8.96 -15.37 13.98
CA GLY A 60 -8.33 -16.18 15.00
C GLY A 60 -6.99 -16.81 14.62
N GLU A 61 -6.48 -16.57 13.41
CA GLU A 61 -5.12 -16.95 13.06
C GLU A 61 -4.11 -15.93 13.55
N LEU A 62 -3.20 -16.37 14.41
CA LEU A 62 -2.06 -15.58 14.88
C LEU A 62 -0.76 -16.14 14.30
N THR A 63 -0.02 -15.33 13.59
CA THR A 63 1.36 -15.65 13.22
C THR A 63 2.25 -15.44 14.45
N VAL A 64 2.90 -16.50 14.88
CA VAL A 64 3.80 -16.49 16.03
C VAL A 64 5.24 -16.61 15.54
N MET A 65 6.08 -15.69 16.00
CA MET A 65 7.52 -15.65 15.73
C MET A 65 8.26 -15.44 17.04
N LYS A 66 9.55 -15.80 17.07
CA LYS A 66 10.39 -15.47 18.24
C LYS A 66 10.57 -13.95 18.30
N GLN A 67 10.37 -13.39 19.50
CA GLN A 67 10.54 -11.95 19.69
C GLN A 67 12.00 -11.57 19.48
N GLN A 68 12.25 -10.69 18.51
CA GLN A 68 13.58 -10.15 18.29
C GLN A 68 13.86 -9.06 19.32
N ASP A 69 14.91 -9.24 20.10
CA ASP A 69 15.38 -8.18 20.98
C ASP A 69 15.83 -6.98 20.12
N MET A 70 15.16 -5.84 20.27
CA MET A 70 15.53 -4.60 19.55
C MET A 70 16.98 -4.18 19.83
N SER A 71 17.62 -4.74 20.88
CA SER A 71 19.05 -4.57 21.16
C SER A 71 19.93 -5.31 20.14
N SER A 72 19.44 -6.41 19.54
CA SER A 72 20.16 -7.16 18.49
C SER A 72 20.19 -6.43 17.14
N VAL A 73 19.19 -5.60 16.85
CA VAL A 73 19.21 -4.68 15.68
C VAL A 73 20.37 -3.67 15.80
N GLY A 74 20.87 -3.42 17.01
CA GLY A 74 22.07 -2.62 17.26
C GLY A 74 23.36 -3.21 16.71
N ALA A 75 23.44 -4.53 16.48
CA ALA A 75 24.62 -5.17 15.88
C ALA A 75 24.85 -4.71 14.44
N VAL A 76 23.80 -4.33 13.70
CA VAL A 76 23.91 -3.70 12.39
C VAL A 76 24.49 -2.28 12.49
N SER A 77 24.40 -1.64 13.66
CA SER A 77 24.96 -0.30 13.93
C SER A 77 26.42 -0.31 14.46
N GLY A 78 27.07 -1.49 14.54
CA GLY A 78 28.47 -1.62 14.93
C GLY A 78 28.76 -1.55 16.43
N SER A 79 27.75 -1.67 17.29
CA SER A 79 27.95 -1.82 18.74
C SER A 79 28.26 -3.29 19.10
N PRO A 80 29.29 -3.58 19.94
CA PRO A 80 29.57 -4.95 20.36
C PRO A 80 28.44 -5.48 21.24
N GLN A 81 28.00 -6.71 20.98
CA GLN A 81 27.07 -7.46 21.83
C GLN A 81 27.79 -8.53 22.63
N GLU A 82 27.29 -8.81 23.82
CA GLU A 82 27.78 -9.91 24.64
C GLU A 82 27.24 -11.24 24.06
N TYR A 83 28.15 -12.17 23.79
CA TYR A 83 27.81 -13.50 23.30
C TYR A 83 27.09 -14.31 24.36
N THR A 84 25.90 -14.82 24.05
CA THR A 84 25.17 -15.79 24.89
C THR A 84 25.04 -17.13 24.16
N GLU A 85 25.24 -18.25 24.89
CA GLU A 85 25.13 -19.60 24.30
C GLU A 85 23.70 -19.91 23.79
N GLN A 86 22.68 -19.21 24.31
CA GLN A 86 21.30 -19.36 23.89
C GLN A 86 21.05 -18.83 22.48
N ASP A 87 21.76 -17.77 22.07
CA ASP A 87 21.64 -17.21 20.73
C ASP A 87 22.25 -18.13 19.64
N ALA A 88 23.20 -18.97 20.03
CA ALA A 88 23.85 -19.94 19.14
C ALA A 88 23.08 -21.27 18.98
N ALA A 89 22.15 -21.58 19.87
CA ALA A 89 21.46 -22.87 19.87
C ALA A 89 20.25 -22.94 18.95
N GLY A 90 19.64 -21.81 18.62
CA GLY A 90 18.36 -21.74 17.88
C GLY A 90 18.47 -21.57 16.38
N GLY A 91 19.63 -21.26 15.85
CA GLY A 91 19.76 -20.85 14.43
C GLY A 91 19.16 -19.47 14.16
N GLU A 92 19.71 -18.76 13.20
CA GLU A 92 19.20 -17.48 12.74
C GLU A 92 18.99 -17.54 11.21
N MET A 93 17.83 -17.08 10.76
CA MET A 93 17.58 -16.85 9.35
C MET A 93 17.41 -15.34 9.12
N PHE A 94 18.24 -14.76 8.28
CA PHE A 94 18.28 -13.30 8.03
C PHE A 94 18.50 -12.46 9.31
N GLY A 95 19.19 -13.01 10.34
CA GLY A 95 19.40 -12.32 11.62
C GLY A 95 18.17 -12.35 12.54
N MET A 96 17.16 -13.17 12.25
CA MET A 96 16.00 -13.41 13.10
C MET A 96 16.10 -14.78 13.75
N PRO A 97 15.87 -14.87 15.08
CA PRO A 97 15.89 -16.15 15.79
C PRO A 97 14.73 -17.03 15.34
N LEU A 98 15.00 -18.33 15.15
CA LEU A 98 14.01 -19.31 14.74
C LEU A 98 13.27 -19.90 15.95
N LEU A 99 12.01 -20.29 15.76
CA LEU A 99 11.25 -21.07 16.74
C LEU A 99 11.84 -22.47 16.85
N THR A 100 11.95 -22.97 18.07
CA THR A 100 12.38 -24.34 18.39
C THR A 100 11.18 -25.24 18.68
N GLN A 101 11.38 -26.53 18.80
CA GLN A 101 10.36 -27.48 19.26
C GLN A 101 9.82 -27.14 20.65
N GLU A 102 10.65 -26.56 21.54
CA GLU A 102 10.23 -26.10 22.84
C GLU A 102 9.28 -24.91 22.75
N ASP A 103 9.57 -23.96 21.83
CA ASP A 103 8.70 -22.83 21.56
C ASP A 103 7.34 -23.31 20.99
N LEU A 104 7.34 -24.32 20.09
CA LEU A 104 6.10 -24.87 19.54
C LEU A 104 5.24 -25.55 20.62
N ALA A 105 5.86 -26.36 21.47
CA ALA A 105 5.16 -27.00 22.60
C ALA A 105 4.55 -25.93 23.53
N ALA A 106 5.27 -24.84 23.77
CA ALA A 106 4.77 -23.72 24.55
C ALA A 106 3.59 -23.01 23.92
N ILE A 107 3.57 -22.88 22.58
CA ILE A 107 2.43 -22.33 21.83
C ILE A 107 1.23 -23.28 21.93
N GLU A 108 1.43 -24.60 21.74
CA GLU A 108 0.38 -25.61 21.82
C GLU A 108 -0.25 -25.69 23.24
N ASP A 109 0.56 -25.54 24.30
CA ASP A 109 0.10 -25.55 25.68
C ASP A 109 -0.58 -24.22 26.11
N THR A 110 -0.59 -23.19 25.27
CA THR A 110 -1.22 -21.90 25.60
C THR A 110 -2.75 -22.02 25.61
N GLU A 111 -3.39 -21.55 26.69
CA GLU A 111 -4.86 -21.59 26.85
C GLU A 111 -5.56 -20.91 25.69
N HIS A 112 -6.63 -21.49 25.16
CA HIS A 112 -7.40 -21.06 23.98
C HIS A 112 -6.71 -21.21 22.62
N VAL A 113 -5.53 -21.81 22.52
CA VAL A 113 -4.94 -22.26 21.25
C VAL A 113 -5.51 -23.65 20.94
N THR A 114 -6.11 -23.82 19.76
CA THR A 114 -6.76 -25.07 19.35
C THR A 114 -5.90 -25.89 18.39
N GLU A 115 -5.12 -25.23 17.58
CA GLU A 115 -4.27 -25.85 16.56
C GLU A 115 -3.03 -24.97 16.32
N VAL A 116 -1.88 -25.60 16.10
CA VAL A 116 -0.64 -24.95 15.70
C VAL A 116 -0.19 -25.52 14.36
N LYS A 117 -0.13 -24.66 13.36
CA LYS A 117 0.41 -25.01 12.03
C LYS A 117 1.83 -24.47 11.93
N THR A 118 2.77 -25.31 11.54
CA THR A 118 4.17 -24.93 11.36
C THR A 118 4.52 -24.87 9.89
N TYR A 119 5.35 -23.90 9.53
CA TYR A 119 5.85 -23.75 8.19
C TYR A 119 7.36 -24.01 8.20
N ARG A 120 7.78 -25.04 7.48
CA ARG A 120 9.20 -25.35 7.27
C ARG A 120 9.66 -24.62 6.02
N VAL A 121 10.87 -24.12 6.06
CA VAL A 121 11.48 -23.53 4.85
C VAL A 121 12.17 -24.64 4.10
N ALA A 122 11.47 -25.20 3.11
CA ALA A 122 12.02 -26.17 2.17
C ALA A 122 12.24 -25.46 0.82
N GLU A 123 13.44 -24.94 0.58
CA GLU A 123 13.75 -24.23 -0.66
C GLU A 123 14.51 -25.12 -1.64
N PRO A 124 13.92 -25.44 -2.80
CA PRO A 124 14.67 -26.06 -3.87
C PRO A 124 15.66 -25.05 -4.47
N GLU A 125 16.79 -25.53 -4.93
CA GLU A 125 17.74 -24.69 -5.66
C GLU A 125 17.22 -24.36 -7.05
N TYR A 126 16.62 -25.35 -7.73
CA TYR A 126 15.92 -25.17 -9.00
C TYR A 126 14.95 -26.32 -9.28
N ILE A 127 13.99 -26.06 -10.14
CA ILE A 127 13.13 -27.07 -10.76
C ILE A 127 13.57 -27.25 -12.21
N GLN A 128 13.76 -28.50 -12.66
CA GLN A 128 14.10 -28.82 -14.02
C GLN A 128 12.88 -29.37 -14.75
N GLY A 129 12.55 -28.77 -15.87
CA GLY A 129 11.46 -29.19 -16.74
C GLY A 129 11.82 -30.36 -17.66
N PRO A 130 10.86 -30.89 -18.46
CA PRO A 130 11.07 -31.99 -19.37
C PRO A 130 12.09 -31.71 -20.48
N ASP A 131 12.35 -30.46 -20.78
CA ASP A 131 13.29 -29.97 -21.80
C ASP A 131 14.69 -29.65 -21.23
N ASP A 132 15.01 -30.16 -20.05
CA ASP A 132 16.25 -29.91 -19.31
C ASP A 132 16.53 -28.47 -18.93
N ARG A 133 15.60 -27.53 -19.17
CA ARG A 133 15.71 -26.16 -18.66
C ARG A 133 15.53 -26.14 -17.17
N LYS A 134 16.30 -25.26 -16.50
CA LYS A 134 16.33 -25.10 -15.04
C LYS A 134 15.72 -23.75 -14.67
N TRP A 135 14.82 -23.79 -13.70
CA TRP A 135 14.10 -22.62 -13.24
C TRP A 135 14.36 -22.43 -11.75
N GLN A 136 14.94 -21.30 -11.38
CA GLN A 136 15.14 -20.96 -9.99
C GLN A 136 13.83 -20.44 -9.40
N THR A 137 13.37 -21.07 -8.33
CA THR A 137 12.14 -20.69 -7.63
C THR A 137 12.21 -21.19 -6.18
N GLY A 138 11.46 -20.51 -5.30
CA GLY A 138 11.12 -21.04 -3.98
C GLY A 138 9.74 -21.70 -4.01
N PHE A 139 9.47 -22.54 -3.05
CA PHE A 139 8.11 -22.96 -2.76
C PHE A 139 7.39 -21.84 -2.04
N MET A 140 6.23 -21.45 -2.52
CA MET A 140 5.35 -20.53 -1.81
C MET A 140 4.15 -21.32 -1.30
N GLY A 141 4.05 -21.37 0.01
CA GLY A 141 2.99 -22.08 0.70
C GLY A 141 3.39 -23.50 1.07
N SER A 142 3.05 -23.85 2.29
CA SER A 142 3.04 -25.22 2.75
C SER A 142 1.75 -25.91 2.31
N SER A 143 1.66 -27.20 2.51
CA SER A 143 0.43 -27.99 2.35
C SER A 143 -0.81 -27.39 3.04
N GLY A 144 -0.64 -26.48 4.02
CA GLY A 144 -1.72 -25.79 4.73
C GLY A 144 -2.45 -24.68 3.95
N GLU A 145 -1.87 -24.17 2.84
CA GLU A 145 -2.49 -23.11 2.03
C GLU A 145 -3.22 -23.63 0.78
N ILE A 146 -3.24 -24.94 0.59
CA ILE A 146 -3.83 -25.59 -0.59
C ILE A 146 -5.32 -25.24 -0.74
N ASP A 147 -6.05 -25.06 0.36
CA ASP A 147 -7.47 -24.72 0.36
C ASP A 147 -7.77 -23.31 -0.21
N MET A 148 -6.76 -22.44 -0.28
CA MET A 148 -6.87 -21.08 -0.82
C MET A 148 -6.57 -21.02 -2.32
N LEU A 149 -6.10 -22.11 -2.92
CA LEU A 149 -5.70 -22.15 -4.32
C LEU A 149 -6.92 -22.25 -5.24
N THR A 150 -6.94 -21.43 -6.28
CA THR A 150 -7.91 -21.56 -7.37
C THR A 150 -7.26 -22.30 -8.53
N PHE A 151 -7.79 -23.46 -8.87
CA PHE A 151 -7.24 -24.29 -9.94
C PHE A 151 -7.75 -23.84 -11.32
N ALA A 152 -6.81 -23.74 -12.26
CA ALA A 152 -7.09 -23.61 -13.70
C ALA A 152 -7.38 -25.00 -14.30
N ALA A 153 -6.62 -26.00 -13.85
CA ALA A 153 -6.77 -27.40 -14.25
C ALA A 153 -6.27 -28.33 -13.12
N GLY A 154 -6.71 -29.58 -13.11
CA GLY A 154 -6.25 -30.60 -12.18
C GLY A 154 -6.84 -30.53 -10.79
N ARG A 155 -6.05 -30.94 -9.79
CA ARG A 155 -6.47 -31.09 -8.39
C ARG A 155 -5.38 -30.63 -7.41
N ALA A 156 -5.73 -30.56 -6.14
CA ALA A 156 -4.79 -30.41 -5.05
C ALA A 156 -3.84 -31.63 -4.96
N PRO A 157 -2.58 -31.42 -4.50
CA PRO A 157 -1.62 -32.51 -4.31
C PRO A 157 -2.04 -33.37 -3.10
N GLU A 158 -1.79 -34.69 -3.19
CA GLU A 158 -2.00 -35.61 -2.07
C GLU A 158 -0.81 -35.57 -1.11
N ALA A 159 -1.08 -35.48 0.19
CA ALA A 159 -0.05 -35.30 1.21
C ALA A 159 1.04 -36.40 1.19
N GLY A 160 0.68 -37.65 0.84
CA GLY A 160 1.57 -38.81 0.87
C GLY A 160 2.31 -39.12 -0.44
N ALA A 161 2.19 -38.31 -1.47
CA ALA A 161 2.82 -38.53 -2.78
C ALA A 161 3.71 -37.33 -3.14
N ALA A 162 4.80 -37.57 -3.87
CA ALA A 162 5.66 -36.48 -4.38
C ALA A 162 4.97 -35.76 -5.54
N GLU A 163 4.02 -34.90 -5.20
CA GLU A 163 3.19 -34.14 -6.13
C GLU A 163 3.45 -32.63 -5.99
N ILE A 164 3.23 -31.91 -7.09
CA ILE A 164 3.42 -30.46 -7.13
C ILE A 164 2.31 -29.80 -7.95
N VAL A 165 1.91 -28.62 -7.54
CA VAL A 165 1.00 -27.74 -8.28
C VAL A 165 1.81 -26.58 -8.83
N MET A 166 1.60 -26.25 -10.10
CA MET A 166 2.36 -25.22 -10.82
C MET A 166 1.49 -24.00 -11.12
N PRO A 167 2.05 -22.77 -11.10
CA PRO A 167 1.32 -21.58 -11.54
C PRO A 167 0.98 -21.60 -13.02
N GLU A 168 -0.17 -21.09 -13.44
CA GLU A 168 -0.57 -20.95 -14.85
C GLU A 168 0.47 -20.16 -15.68
N SER A 169 1.17 -19.21 -15.05
CA SER A 169 2.23 -18.43 -15.68
C SER A 169 3.45 -19.26 -16.14
N TRP A 170 3.62 -20.48 -15.64
CA TRP A 170 4.74 -21.37 -15.98
C TRP A 170 4.42 -22.37 -17.08
N VAL A 171 3.17 -22.45 -17.54
CA VAL A 171 2.71 -23.45 -18.52
C VAL A 171 3.55 -23.39 -19.79
N GLU A 172 3.71 -22.21 -20.38
CA GLU A 172 4.52 -22.02 -21.59
C GLU A 172 6.03 -22.28 -21.34
N ASP A 173 6.51 -21.87 -20.17
CA ASP A 173 7.92 -22.05 -19.79
C ASP A 173 8.30 -23.52 -19.60
N LEU A 174 7.37 -24.34 -19.15
CA LEU A 174 7.52 -25.78 -19.00
C LEU A 174 7.21 -26.56 -20.31
N GLY A 175 6.93 -25.86 -21.41
CA GLY A 175 6.74 -26.43 -22.75
C GLY A 175 5.33 -26.94 -23.03
N ALA A 176 4.35 -26.66 -22.17
CA ALA A 176 2.96 -27.01 -22.41
C ALA A 176 2.23 -25.86 -23.14
N SER A 177 1.18 -26.20 -23.90
CA SER A 177 0.35 -25.20 -24.59
C SER A 177 -0.84 -24.72 -23.74
N ASP A 178 -1.34 -25.60 -22.92
CA ASP A 178 -2.49 -25.37 -22.01
C ASP A 178 -2.21 -25.92 -20.62
N ALA A 179 -2.96 -25.45 -19.62
CA ALA A 179 -2.86 -25.90 -18.24
C ALA A 179 -3.11 -27.40 -18.08
N GLU A 180 -4.01 -27.97 -18.88
CA GLU A 180 -4.34 -29.41 -18.90
C GLU A 180 -3.18 -30.27 -19.43
N ASP A 181 -2.41 -29.76 -20.37
CA ASP A 181 -1.25 -30.46 -20.94
C ASP A 181 -0.09 -30.63 -19.96
N LEU A 182 -0.04 -29.78 -18.92
CA LEU A 182 1.01 -29.85 -17.91
C LEU A 182 0.74 -30.95 -16.87
N ILE A 183 -0.51 -31.37 -16.70
CA ILE A 183 -0.90 -32.39 -15.71
C ILE A 183 -0.32 -33.75 -16.05
N GLY A 184 0.31 -34.38 -15.06
CA GLY A 184 1.02 -35.67 -15.24
C GLY A 184 2.46 -35.53 -15.73
N THR A 185 2.95 -34.32 -15.96
CA THR A 185 4.35 -34.06 -16.30
C THR A 185 5.23 -34.31 -15.07
N GLU A 186 6.34 -35.04 -15.28
CA GLU A 186 7.36 -35.24 -14.25
C GLU A 186 8.35 -34.07 -14.26
N LEU A 187 8.59 -33.46 -13.15
CA LEU A 187 9.59 -32.42 -12.91
C LEU A 187 10.67 -32.94 -11.96
N THR A 188 11.90 -32.52 -12.17
CA THR A 188 13.00 -32.81 -11.24
C THR A 188 13.24 -31.60 -10.35
N VAL A 189 12.94 -31.76 -9.07
CA VAL A 189 13.20 -30.74 -8.03
C VAL A 189 14.57 -31.02 -7.44
N VAL A 190 15.46 -30.05 -7.49
CA VAL A 190 16.83 -30.20 -6.99
C VAL A 190 17.03 -29.29 -5.78
N ALA A 191 17.58 -29.85 -4.71
CA ALA A 191 17.96 -29.11 -3.51
C ALA A 191 19.45 -29.40 -3.17
N ALA A 192 20.10 -28.43 -2.55
CA ALA A 192 21.46 -28.55 -2.11
C ALA A 192 21.54 -28.89 -0.60
N THR A 193 22.36 -29.84 -0.24
CA THR A 193 22.70 -30.07 1.17
C THR A 193 23.53 -28.89 1.72
N PRO A 194 23.70 -28.75 3.05
CA PRO A 194 24.60 -27.76 3.65
C PRO A 194 26.06 -27.87 3.16
N LEU A 195 26.46 -29.05 2.72
CA LEU A 195 27.77 -29.31 2.11
C LEU A 195 27.83 -29.02 0.62
N GLN A 196 26.78 -28.41 0.03
CA GLN A 196 26.66 -28.11 -1.39
C GLN A 196 26.63 -29.35 -2.31
N GLU A 197 26.15 -30.48 -1.79
CA GLU A 197 25.86 -31.65 -2.60
C GLU A 197 24.42 -31.55 -3.14
N HIS A 198 24.24 -31.67 -4.46
CA HIS A 198 22.94 -31.60 -5.11
C HIS A 198 22.23 -32.94 -5.04
N LYS A 199 21.00 -32.93 -4.54
CA LYS A 199 20.12 -34.11 -4.56
C LYS A 199 18.83 -33.74 -5.29
N SER A 200 18.24 -34.72 -5.97
CA SER A 200 17.05 -34.51 -6.78
C SER A 200 15.92 -35.41 -6.36
N VAL A 201 14.71 -34.86 -6.38
CA VAL A 201 13.45 -35.55 -6.18
C VAL A 201 12.59 -35.37 -7.43
N THR A 202 11.94 -36.45 -7.86
CA THR A 202 11.00 -36.38 -8.98
C THR A 202 9.60 -36.07 -8.42
N ALA A 203 8.97 -35.03 -8.93
CA ALA A 203 7.61 -34.62 -8.56
C ALA A 203 6.69 -34.65 -9.78
N THR A 204 5.46 -35.10 -9.58
CA THR A 204 4.44 -35.12 -10.65
C THR A 204 3.55 -33.89 -10.53
N VAL A 205 3.36 -33.17 -11.63
CA VAL A 205 2.40 -32.05 -11.69
C VAL A 205 0.98 -32.60 -11.68
N VAL A 206 0.19 -32.21 -10.67
CA VAL A 206 -1.21 -32.69 -10.51
C VAL A 206 -2.23 -31.58 -10.63
N GLY A 207 -1.80 -30.33 -10.62
CA GLY A 207 -2.67 -29.17 -10.78
C GLY A 207 -1.94 -27.95 -11.30
N VAL A 208 -2.71 -27.04 -11.86
CA VAL A 208 -2.25 -25.73 -12.31
C VAL A 208 -3.12 -24.68 -11.66
N THR A 209 -2.52 -23.68 -11.01
CA THR A 209 -3.23 -22.64 -10.25
C THR A 209 -3.27 -21.31 -10.97
N LYS A 210 -4.37 -20.59 -10.77
CA LYS A 210 -4.52 -19.18 -11.15
C LYS A 210 -3.97 -18.30 -10.05
N ALA A 211 -3.27 -17.25 -10.45
CA ALA A 211 -2.84 -16.23 -9.52
C ALA A 211 -4.06 -15.53 -8.89
N ALA A 212 -4.18 -15.60 -7.57
CA ALA A 212 -5.17 -14.84 -6.81
C ALA A 212 -4.66 -13.41 -6.54
N ALA A 213 -5.58 -12.49 -6.25
CA ALA A 213 -5.24 -11.11 -5.86
C ALA A 213 -4.40 -11.06 -4.57
N SER A 214 -4.49 -12.07 -3.74
CA SER A 214 -3.68 -12.29 -2.54
C SER A 214 -2.24 -12.70 -2.83
N GLY A 215 -1.91 -13.14 -4.04
CA GLY A 215 -0.62 -13.75 -4.41
C GLY A 215 -0.62 -15.27 -4.34
N ALA A 216 -1.65 -15.90 -3.78
CA ALA A 216 -1.77 -17.35 -3.77
C ALA A 216 -1.79 -17.91 -5.21
N GLY A 217 -1.14 -19.04 -5.43
CA GLY A 217 -1.03 -19.69 -6.76
C GLY A 217 -0.08 -19.01 -7.74
N THR A 218 0.80 -18.11 -7.28
CA THR A 218 1.82 -17.45 -8.12
C THR A 218 3.16 -18.20 -8.14
N ALA A 219 3.36 -19.14 -7.23
CA ALA A 219 4.57 -19.97 -7.12
C ALA A 219 4.22 -21.45 -7.01
N PRO A 220 5.17 -22.36 -7.30
CA PRO A 220 4.96 -23.79 -7.14
C PRO A 220 4.60 -24.14 -5.70
N THR A 221 3.58 -25.00 -5.52
CA THR A 221 3.14 -25.48 -4.20
C THR A 221 3.34 -26.99 -4.14
N PRO A 222 4.24 -27.49 -3.27
CA PRO A 222 4.50 -28.91 -3.13
C PRO A 222 3.43 -29.60 -2.29
N SER A 223 3.36 -30.94 -2.39
CA SER A 223 2.74 -31.79 -1.39
C SER A 223 3.56 -31.81 -0.11
N GLU A 224 2.93 -32.21 0.99
CA GLU A 224 3.62 -32.39 2.29
C GLU A 224 4.81 -33.36 2.18
N SER A 225 4.65 -34.47 1.45
CA SER A 225 5.72 -35.46 1.23
C SER A 225 6.89 -34.86 0.47
N LEU A 226 6.64 -34.10 -0.59
CA LEU A 226 7.69 -33.46 -1.39
C LEU A 226 8.40 -32.37 -0.59
N GLU A 227 7.65 -31.56 0.15
CA GLU A 227 8.18 -30.53 1.04
C GLU A 227 9.12 -31.15 2.10
N GLN A 228 8.67 -32.24 2.74
CA GLN A 228 9.47 -32.95 3.74
C GLN A 228 10.77 -33.53 3.13
N GLU A 229 10.71 -34.12 1.93
CA GLU A 229 11.86 -34.69 1.29
C GLU A 229 12.91 -33.62 0.90
N ILE A 230 12.46 -32.46 0.42
CA ILE A 230 13.33 -31.31 0.15
C ILE A 230 13.93 -30.77 1.45
N TYR A 231 13.12 -30.66 2.51
CA TYR A 231 13.58 -30.23 3.83
C TYR A 231 14.66 -31.16 4.39
N ASP A 232 14.47 -32.48 4.27
CA ASP A 232 15.44 -33.49 4.73
C ASP A 232 16.78 -33.36 3.98
N ILE A 233 16.73 -33.03 2.68
CA ILE A 233 17.94 -32.76 1.89
C ILE A 233 18.64 -31.48 2.37
N THR A 234 17.92 -30.40 2.54
CA THR A 234 18.47 -29.09 2.90
C THR A 234 19.01 -29.05 4.33
N THR A 235 18.57 -29.97 5.19
CA THR A 235 19.01 -30.08 6.59
C THR A 235 19.95 -31.25 6.84
N GLU A 236 20.33 -32.02 5.82
CA GLU A 236 21.18 -33.18 5.96
C GLU A 236 22.57 -32.82 6.52
N GLY A 237 22.94 -33.48 7.62
CA GLY A 237 24.23 -33.22 8.28
C GLY A 237 24.23 -32.05 9.28
N LEU A 238 23.14 -31.31 9.38
CA LEU A 238 22.99 -30.29 10.43
C LEU A 238 22.82 -30.97 11.82
N PRO A 239 23.31 -30.33 12.92
CA PRO A 239 22.99 -30.74 14.28
C PRO A 239 21.48 -30.75 14.53
N GLU A 240 21.00 -31.59 15.46
CA GLU A 240 19.58 -31.65 15.84
C GLU A 240 19.03 -30.29 16.28
N SER A 241 19.83 -29.47 16.96
CA SER A 241 19.45 -28.13 17.40
C SER A 241 19.22 -27.14 16.26
N GLN A 242 19.66 -27.44 15.04
CA GLN A 242 19.47 -26.65 13.84
C GLN A 242 18.51 -27.32 12.85
N ARG A 243 18.08 -28.54 13.14
CA ARG A 243 16.92 -29.16 12.50
C ARG A 243 15.68 -28.80 13.30
N ASP A 244 14.53 -29.03 12.79
CA ASP A 244 13.25 -28.76 13.48
C ASP A 244 13.15 -27.34 14.06
N THR A 245 13.70 -26.40 13.32
CA THR A 245 13.52 -24.97 13.57
C THR A 245 12.56 -24.38 12.54
N TYR A 246 11.78 -23.42 12.96
CA TYR A 246 10.71 -22.83 12.16
C TYR A 246 10.85 -21.32 12.14
N PHE A 247 10.63 -20.73 11.00
CA PHE A 247 10.64 -19.27 10.88
C PHE A 247 9.45 -18.65 11.60
N GLN A 248 8.30 -19.29 11.45
CA GLN A 248 7.03 -18.89 12.08
C GLN A 248 6.12 -20.10 12.30
N ALA A 249 5.18 -19.96 13.20
CA ALA A 249 4.05 -20.85 13.37
C ALA A 249 2.76 -20.08 13.31
N THR A 250 1.67 -20.71 12.91
CA THR A 250 0.32 -20.13 12.98
C THR A 250 -0.45 -20.81 14.10
N ALA A 251 -0.83 -20.03 15.11
CA ALA A 251 -1.69 -20.48 16.20
C ALA A 251 -3.15 -20.13 15.87
N ILE A 252 -4.07 -21.09 15.99
CA ILE A 252 -5.50 -20.88 15.81
C ILE A 252 -6.12 -20.70 17.19
N VAL A 253 -6.79 -19.56 17.39
CA VAL A 253 -7.39 -19.15 18.66
C VAL A 253 -8.89 -19.46 18.67
N GLU A 254 -9.36 -20.11 19.72
CA GLU A 254 -10.77 -20.34 19.97
C GLU A 254 -11.47 -19.04 20.39
N ASP A 255 -12.61 -18.70 19.76
CA ASP A 255 -13.35 -17.46 20.01
C ASP A 255 -12.42 -16.22 20.03
N PRO A 256 -11.87 -15.84 18.85
CA PRO A 256 -10.83 -14.81 18.76
C PRO A 256 -11.28 -13.45 19.31
N GLU A 257 -12.57 -13.10 19.18
CA GLU A 257 -13.10 -11.82 19.71
C GLU A 257 -12.94 -11.72 21.24
N ALA A 258 -12.94 -12.87 21.95
CA ALA A 258 -12.83 -12.91 23.40
C ALA A 258 -11.41 -13.19 23.89
N ASN A 259 -10.62 -14.00 23.16
CA ASN A 259 -9.40 -14.62 23.69
C ASN A 259 -8.10 -14.14 23.01
N GLU A 260 -8.18 -13.45 21.87
CA GLU A 260 -7.00 -13.07 21.07
C GLU A 260 -5.96 -12.28 21.88
N ASP A 261 -6.40 -11.25 22.61
CA ASP A 261 -5.51 -10.42 23.42
C ASP A 261 -4.86 -11.21 24.58
N ALA A 262 -5.60 -12.14 25.18
CA ALA A 262 -5.09 -12.99 26.27
C ALA A 262 -4.02 -13.96 25.75
N VAL A 263 -4.25 -14.59 24.59
CA VAL A 263 -3.28 -15.47 23.94
C VAL A 263 -2.02 -14.71 23.53
N LYS A 264 -2.15 -13.54 22.93
CA LYS A 264 -1.02 -12.68 22.58
C LYS A 264 -0.17 -12.32 23.80
N GLN A 265 -0.83 -11.97 24.92
CA GLN A 265 -0.11 -11.64 26.15
C GLN A 265 0.61 -12.85 26.72
N ALA A 266 -0.04 -14.02 26.75
CA ALA A 266 0.56 -15.26 27.25
C ALA A 266 1.80 -15.67 26.45
N LEU A 267 1.74 -15.52 25.11
CA LEU A 267 2.87 -15.79 24.22
C LEU A 267 3.98 -14.74 24.38
N ALA A 268 3.64 -13.47 24.58
CA ALA A 268 4.61 -12.41 24.82
C ALA A 268 5.38 -12.63 26.13
N ASP A 269 4.73 -13.12 27.19
CA ASP A 269 5.39 -13.46 28.46
C ASP A 269 6.40 -14.61 28.31
N GLN A 270 6.29 -15.40 27.25
CA GLN A 270 7.21 -16.48 26.88
C GLN A 270 8.31 -16.03 25.88
N GLY A 271 8.35 -14.73 25.53
CA GLY A 271 9.31 -14.19 24.55
C GLY A 271 8.93 -14.46 23.10
N LEU A 272 7.65 -14.74 22.83
CA LEU A 272 7.10 -14.95 21.50
C LEU A 272 6.26 -13.74 21.08
N LEU A 273 6.35 -13.36 19.81
CA LEU A 273 5.56 -12.31 19.22
C LEU A 273 4.43 -12.93 18.40
N ALA A 274 3.20 -12.77 18.86
CA ALA A 274 2.01 -13.23 18.17
C ALA A 274 1.27 -12.02 17.55
N GLN A 275 1.03 -12.05 16.25
CA GLN A 275 0.39 -10.96 15.52
C GLN A 275 -0.62 -11.51 14.53
N THR A 276 -1.73 -10.78 14.36
CA THR A 276 -2.62 -11.00 13.23
C THR A 276 -1.97 -10.53 11.93
N LEU A 277 -2.44 -11.02 10.79
CA LEU A 277 -2.00 -10.52 9.48
C LEU A 277 -2.27 -9.01 9.34
N GLU A 278 -3.37 -8.51 9.88
CA GLU A 278 -3.70 -7.08 9.88
C GLU A 278 -2.66 -6.25 10.65
N GLU A 279 -2.20 -6.73 11.81
CA GLU A 279 -1.17 -6.05 12.61
C GLU A 279 0.19 -6.05 11.91
N GLN A 280 0.59 -7.16 11.27
CA GLN A 280 1.82 -7.23 10.49
C GLN A 280 1.80 -6.22 9.33
N LEU A 281 0.69 -6.16 8.59
CA LEU A 281 0.50 -5.19 7.52
C LEU A 281 0.31 -3.77 8.04
N GLY A 282 -0.10 -3.61 9.30
CA GLY A 282 -0.24 -2.33 9.99
C GLY A 282 1.08 -1.54 10.07
N VAL A 283 2.21 -2.22 10.17
CA VAL A 283 3.55 -1.58 10.12
C VAL A 283 3.77 -0.92 8.75
N ILE A 284 3.42 -1.62 7.68
CA ILE A 284 3.52 -1.09 6.30
C ILE A 284 2.58 0.09 6.14
N ARG A 285 1.33 -0.02 6.61
CA ARG A 285 0.36 1.10 6.63
C ARG A 285 0.95 2.31 7.37
N GLY A 286 1.54 2.11 8.54
CA GLY A 286 2.14 3.17 9.34
C GLY A 286 3.25 3.94 8.61
N VAL A 287 4.12 3.25 7.90
CA VAL A 287 5.16 3.88 7.07
C VAL A 287 4.55 4.70 5.93
N ILE A 288 3.55 4.14 5.24
CA ILE A 288 2.89 4.83 4.13
C ILE A 288 2.09 6.04 4.63
N ASP A 289 1.40 5.91 5.76
CA ASP A 289 0.70 7.02 6.39
C ASP A 289 1.67 8.14 6.79
N ALA A 290 2.82 7.82 7.35
CA ALA A 290 3.84 8.82 7.67
C ALA A 290 4.31 9.58 6.43
N VAL A 291 4.61 8.88 5.32
CA VAL A 291 4.96 9.51 4.04
C VAL A 291 3.82 10.36 3.51
N THR A 292 2.59 9.85 3.57
CA THR A 292 1.37 10.54 3.15
C THR A 292 1.15 11.84 3.95
N TRP A 293 1.36 11.81 5.27
CA TRP A 293 1.29 13.00 6.11
C TRP A 293 2.31 14.07 5.75
N VAL A 294 3.56 13.66 5.48
CA VAL A 294 4.62 14.58 5.05
C VAL A 294 4.27 15.23 3.71
N LEU A 295 3.84 14.43 2.72
CA LEU A 295 3.45 14.96 1.41
C LEU A 295 2.22 15.87 1.48
N THR A 296 1.24 15.52 2.33
CA THR A 296 0.07 16.35 2.62
C THR A 296 0.49 17.69 3.24
N GLY A 297 1.48 17.68 4.15
CA GLY A 297 2.07 18.89 4.71
C GLY A 297 2.66 19.80 3.63
N PHE A 298 3.43 19.26 2.69
CA PHE A 298 3.95 20.03 1.55
C PHE A 298 2.84 20.59 0.66
N ALA A 299 1.81 19.81 0.38
CA ALA A 299 0.66 20.28 -0.40
C ALA A 299 -0.08 21.43 0.29
N LEU A 300 -0.25 21.36 1.62
CA LEU A 300 -0.86 22.45 2.39
C LEU A 300 0.01 23.72 2.37
N ILE A 301 1.33 23.61 2.44
CA ILE A 301 2.25 24.74 2.29
C ILE A 301 2.10 25.35 0.88
N ALA A 302 2.03 24.53 -0.16
CA ALA A 302 1.80 25.00 -1.52
C ALA A 302 0.46 25.74 -1.66
N LEU A 303 -0.61 25.24 -1.03
CA LEU A 303 -1.92 25.92 -1.00
C LEU A 303 -1.87 27.23 -0.21
N LEU A 304 -1.11 27.28 0.89
CA LEU A 304 -0.86 28.53 1.62
C LEU A 304 -0.16 29.56 0.71
N ALA A 305 0.88 29.16 -0.01
CA ALA A 305 1.56 30.03 -0.96
C ALA A 305 0.60 30.51 -2.07
N ALA A 306 -0.25 29.61 -2.59
CA ALA A 306 -1.29 29.95 -3.56
C ALA A 306 -2.29 30.95 -3.00
N SER A 307 -2.66 30.88 -1.71
CA SER A 307 -3.57 31.81 -1.06
C SER A 307 -3.02 33.24 -1.02
N PHE A 308 -1.70 33.40 -0.78
CA PHE A 308 -1.05 34.71 -0.92
C PHE A 308 -1.06 35.19 -2.37
N GLY A 309 -0.95 34.29 -3.34
CA GLY A 309 -1.13 34.61 -4.76
C GLY A 309 -2.52 35.14 -5.07
N ILE A 310 -3.58 34.53 -4.53
CA ILE A 310 -4.97 35.01 -4.65
C ILE A 310 -5.10 36.41 -4.04
N ILE A 311 -4.62 36.60 -2.81
CA ILE A 311 -4.69 37.89 -2.11
C ILE A 311 -4.02 38.97 -2.96
N ASN A 312 -2.79 38.74 -3.42
CA ASN A 312 -2.05 39.72 -4.22
C ASN A 312 -2.73 40.03 -5.55
N THR A 313 -3.20 39.00 -6.26
CA THR A 313 -3.89 39.14 -7.54
C THR A 313 -5.15 39.98 -7.40
N LEU A 314 -5.97 39.71 -6.38
CA LEU A 314 -7.20 40.44 -6.14
C LEU A 314 -6.96 41.85 -5.59
N LEU A 315 -5.95 42.07 -4.74
CA LEU A 315 -5.59 43.41 -4.27
C LEU A 315 -5.19 44.32 -5.45
N MET A 316 -4.39 43.81 -6.35
CA MET A 316 -4.02 44.58 -7.56
C MET A 316 -5.23 44.81 -8.48
N ALA A 317 -6.10 43.81 -8.67
CA ALA A 317 -7.33 43.96 -9.43
C ALA A 317 -8.24 45.05 -8.83
N VAL A 318 -8.36 45.14 -7.51
CA VAL A 318 -9.09 46.21 -6.80
C VAL A 318 -8.46 47.58 -7.06
N GLN A 319 -7.12 47.69 -7.09
CA GLN A 319 -6.44 48.94 -7.39
C GLN A 319 -6.62 49.36 -8.83
N GLU A 320 -6.44 48.44 -9.78
CA GLU A 320 -6.61 48.69 -11.21
C GLU A 320 -8.08 49.11 -11.58
N ARG A 321 -9.06 48.60 -10.83
CA ARG A 321 -10.50 48.83 -11.07
C ARG A 321 -11.13 49.82 -10.07
N THR A 322 -10.32 50.64 -9.37
CA THR A 322 -10.82 51.57 -8.35
C THR A 322 -11.92 52.48 -8.89
N ARG A 323 -11.80 53.02 -10.11
CA ARG A 323 -12.79 53.86 -10.76
C ARG A 323 -14.08 53.12 -11.10
N GLU A 324 -14.00 51.88 -11.58
CA GLU A 324 -15.16 51.00 -11.83
C GLU A 324 -15.93 50.72 -10.52
N ILE A 325 -15.23 50.46 -9.40
CA ILE A 325 -15.80 50.25 -8.09
C ILE A 325 -16.52 51.52 -7.60
N GLY A 326 -15.88 52.68 -7.77
CA GLY A 326 -16.49 53.98 -7.45
C GLY A 326 -17.77 54.24 -8.22
N LEU A 327 -17.77 53.96 -9.54
CA LEU A 327 -18.94 54.09 -10.39
C LEU A 327 -20.07 53.12 -9.98
N MET A 328 -19.77 51.87 -9.69
CA MET A 328 -20.76 50.89 -9.18
C MET A 328 -21.42 51.38 -7.92
N LYS A 329 -20.66 51.97 -6.99
CA LYS A 329 -21.19 52.54 -5.74
C LYS A 329 -22.02 53.77 -5.99
N ALA A 330 -21.58 54.67 -6.85
CA ALA A 330 -22.33 55.87 -7.25
C ALA A 330 -23.70 55.55 -7.88
N LEU A 331 -23.76 54.40 -8.61
CA LEU A 331 -24.99 53.84 -9.17
C LEU A 331 -25.84 53.03 -8.17
N GLY A 332 -25.51 53.08 -6.87
CA GLY A 332 -26.30 52.48 -5.81
C GLY A 332 -25.96 51.01 -5.45
N MET A 333 -24.82 50.48 -5.92
CA MET A 333 -24.39 49.14 -5.50
C MET A 333 -23.89 49.16 -4.07
N THR A 334 -24.46 48.30 -3.20
CA THR A 334 -24.08 48.20 -1.79
C THR A 334 -22.70 47.54 -1.64
N GLY A 335 -21.98 47.91 -0.53
CA GLY A 335 -20.67 47.34 -0.22
C GLY A 335 -20.69 45.79 -0.14
N GLY A 336 -21.79 45.19 0.37
CA GLY A 336 -21.97 43.76 0.46
C GLY A 336 -22.03 43.07 -0.93
N LYS A 337 -22.62 43.75 -1.96
CA LYS A 337 -22.62 43.20 -3.33
C LYS A 337 -21.24 43.26 -3.95
N ILE A 338 -20.46 44.32 -3.68
CA ILE A 338 -19.06 44.43 -4.12
C ILE A 338 -18.20 43.40 -3.45
N PHE A 339 -18.35 43.22 -2.13
CA PHE A 339 -17.70 42.14 -1.39
C PHE A 339 -17.97 40.79 -2.03
N GLY A 340 -19.25 40.45 -2.27
CA GLY A 340 -19.65 39.19 -2.90
C GLY A 340 -19.06 38.99 -4.28
N LEU A 341 -18.94 40.06 -5.12
CA LEU A 341 -18.34 39.98 -6.43
C LEU A 341 -16.86 39.57 -6.38
N PHE A 342 -16.04 40.24 -5.57
CA PHE A 342 -14.61 39.92 -5.46
C PHE A 342 -14.33 38.59 -4.72
N THR A 343 -15.17 38.25 -3.73
CA THR A 343 -15.06 36.93 -3.07
C THR A 343 -15.42 35.80 -4.03
N MET A 344 -16.45 36.01 -4.88
CA MET A 344 -16.78 35.01 -5.93
C MET A 344 -15.67 34.87 -6.96
N GLU A 345 -14.94 35.96 -7.29
CA GLU A 345 -13.77 35.90 -8.19
C GLU A 345 -12.66 34.99 -7.58
N ALA A 346 -12.39 35.08 -6.26
CA ALA A 346 -11.49 34.18 -5.55
C ALA A 346 -11.97 32.72 -5.60
N VAL A 347 -13.25 32.48 -5.31
CA VAL A 347 -13.86 31.15 -5.35
C VAL A 347 -13.76 30.53 -6.74
N VAL A 348 -14.00 31.29 -7.80
CA VAL A 348 -13.86 30.82 -9.19
C VAL A 348 -12.41 30.42 -9.50
N ILE A 349 -11.43 31.21 -9.08
CA ILE A 349 -10.00 30.86 -9.22
C ILE A 349 -9.68 29.56 -8.49
N GLY A 350 -10.15 29.42 -7.23
CA GLY A 350 -9.97 28.21 -6.42
C GLY A 350 -10.62 26.99 -7.06
N LEU A 351 -11.85 27.14 -7.56
CA LEU A 351 -12.62 26.06 -8.18
C LEU A 351 -11.98 25.61 -9.50
N LEU A 352 -11.54 26.52 -10.35
CA LEU A 352 -10.84 26.18 -11.59
C LEU A 352 -9.52 25.45 -11.29
N GLY A 353 -8.72 25.97 -10.36
CA GLY A 353 -7.45 25.35 -9.99
C GLY A 353 -7.64 23.96 -9.39
N SER A 354 -8.63 23.80 -8.49
CA SER A 354 -8.90 22.52 -7.87
C SER A 354 -9.44 21.48 -8.86
N LEU A 355 -10.38 21.83 -9.74
CA LEU A 355 -10.91 20.89 -10.73
C LEU A 355 -9.82 20.41 -11.70
N ILE A 356 -8.97 21.32 -12.18
CA ILE A 356 -7.85 20.96 -13.06
C ILE A 356 -6.85 20.09 -12.28
N GLY A 357 -6.47 20.48 -11.06
CA GLY A 357 -5.51 19.76 -10.24
C GLY A 357 -5.98 18.35 -9.87
N ILE A 358 -7.24 18.21 -9.44
CA ILE A 358 -7.87 16.92 -9.14
C ILE A 358 -7.94 16.06 -10.42
N GLY A 359 -8.40 16.64 -11.53
CA GLY A 359 -8.49 15.90 -12.80
C GLY A 359 -7.14 15.38 -13.27
N LEU A 360 -6.10 16.21 -13.21
CA LEU A 360 -4.72 15.78 -13.53
C LEU A 360 -4.19 14.76 -12.52
N GLY A 361 -4.46 14.94 -11.21
CA GLY A 361 -4.05 14.01 -10.18
C GLY A 361 -4.65 12.62 -10.36
N VAL A 362 -5.95 12.55 -10.65
CA VAL A 362 -6.64 11.28 -10.94
C VAL A 362 -6.09 10.64 -12.22
N ALA A 363 -5.94 11.41 -13.29
CA ALA A 363 -5.43 10.89 -14.56
C ALA A 363 -4.02 10.32 -14.41
N VAL A 364 -3.09 11.09 -13.80
CA VAL A 364 -1.71 10.65 -13.57
C VAL A 364 -1.68 9.47 -12.59
N GLY A 365 -2.47 9.49 -11.52
CA GLY A 365 -2.55 8.40 -10.56
C GLY A 365 -3.01 7.08 -11.18
N LEU A 366 -4.06 7.09 -12.01
CA LEU A 366 -4.55 5.90 -12.72
C LEU A 366 -3.54 5.38 -13.74
N ILE A 367 -2.91 6.27 -14.52
CA ILE A 367 -1.88 5.89 -15.49
C ILE A 367 -0.67 5.28 -14.77
N ALA A 368 -0.20 5.93 -13.69
CA ALA A 368 0.91 5.42 -12.89
C ALA A 368 0.58 4.05 -12.27
N ASN A 369 -0.63 3.89 -11.72
CA ASN A 369 -1.09 2.59 -11.22
C ASN A 369 -1.00 1.53 -12.31
N GLN A 370 -1.58 1.75 -13.47
CA GLN A 370 -1.57 0.77 -14.56
C GLN A 370 -0.16 0.46 -15.04
N VAL A 371 0.68 1.47 -15.31
CA VAL A 371 2.04 1.27 -15.84
C VAL A 371 2.94 0.54 -14.84
N LEU A 372 2.83 0.85 -13.55
CA LEU A 372 3.68 0.24 -12.53
C LEU A 372 3.23 -1.20 -12.20
N THR A 373 1.92 -1.45 -12.11
CA THR A 373 1.40 -2.79 -11.80
C THR A 373 1.49 -3.77 -12.96
N THR A 374 1.48 -3.31 -14.22
CA THR A 374 1.70 -4.18 -15.39
C THR A 374 3.17 -4.25 -15.83
N GLY A 375 4.05 -3.42 -15.26
CA GLY A 375 5.47 -3.34 -15.59
C GLY A 375 6.37 -3.77 -14.42
N PRO A 376 7.09 -2.83 -13.77
CA PRO A 376 8.12 -3.18 -12.77
C PRO A 376 7.59 -3.91 -11.53
N LEU A 377 6.31 -3.74 -11.20
CA LEU A 377 5.65 -4.33 -10.03
C LEU A 377 4.65 -5.43 -10.41
N SER A 378 4.74 -5.99 -11.63
CA SER A 378 3.85 -7.06 -12.09
C SER A 378 3.95 -8.35 -11.26
N GLY A 379 5.07 -8.55 -10.57
CA GLY A 379 5.24 -9.68 -9.64
C GLY A 379 4.45 -9.56 -8.34
N VAL A 380 3.88 -8.39 -8.03
CA VAL A 380 3.05 -8.19 -6.83
C VAL A 380 1.58 -8.27 -7.23
N THR A 381 1.03 -9.47 -7.14
CA THR A 381 -0.36 -9.75 -7.56
C THR A 381 -1.35 -8.95 -6.71
N GLY A 382 -2.37 -8.37 -7.34
CA GLY A 382 -3.41 -7.61 -6.64
C GLY A 382 -3.00 -6.23 -6.12
N LEU A 383 -1.76 -5.78 -6.39
CA LEU A 383 -1.28 -4.48 -5.94
C LEU A 383 -2.12 -3.34 -6.52
N VAL A 384 -2.64 -2.50 -5.64
CA VAL A 384 -3.36 -1.27 -5.98
C VAL A 384 -2.58 -0.09 -5.42
N LEU A 385 -1.85 0.62 -6.27
CA LEU A 385 -1.07 1.78 -5.85
C LEU A 385 -1.90 3.05 -5.74
N PHE A 386 -2.96 3.17 -6.54
CA PHE A 386 -3.81 4.35 -6.57
C PHE A 386 -5.28 3.96 -6.68
N ALA A 387 -6.08 4.42 -5.72
CA ALA A 387 -7.53 4.26 -5.74
C ALA A 387 -8.24 5.60 -5.66
N VAL A 388 -9.32 5.75 -6.44
CA VAL A 388 -10.15 6.95 -6.41
C VAL A 388 -11.15 6.86 -5.27
N ASN A 389 -11.03 7.77 -4.29
CA ASN A 389 -12.02 7.93 -3.23
C ASN A 389 -12.84 9.22 -3.50
N PRO A 390 -14.10 9.12 -3.96
CA PRO A 390 -14.90 10.28 -4.33
C PRO A 390 -15.14 11.26 -3.18
N LEU A 391 -15.29 10.73 -1.95
CA LEU A 391 -15.46 11.56 -0.76
C LEU A 391 -14.22 12.39 -0.47
N ALA A 392 -13.04 11.78 -0.57
CA ALA A 392 -11.77 12.48 -0.39
C ALA A 392 -11.56 13.57 -1.45
N LEU A 393 -11.89 13.30 -2.72
CA LEU A 393 -11.83 14.30 -3.79
C LEU A 393 -12.77 15.47 -3.54
N LEU A 394 -13.97 15.21 -3.04
CA LEU A 394 -14.93 16.25 -2.65
C LEU A 394 -14.39 17.09 -1.48
N LEU A 395 -13.78 16.46 -0.48
CA LEU A 395 -13.18 17.19 0.66
C LEU A 395 -12.00 18.05 0.23
N ILE A 396 -11.15 17.58 -0.70
CA ILE A 396 -10.07 18.36 -1.29
C ILE A 396 -10.64 19.58 -2.04
N LEU A 397 -11.66 19.38 -2.86
CA LEU A 397 -12.33 20.47 -3.57
C LEU A 397 -12.87 21.52 -2.59
N LEU A 398 -13.61 21.09 -1.57
CA LEU A 398 -14.19 21.98 -0.55
C LEU A 398 -13.12 22.72 0.25
N LEU A 399 -12.02 22.03 0.62
CA LEU A 399 -10.89 22.63 1.31
C LEU A 399 -10.27 23.76 0.50
N ILE A 400 -10.00 23.53 -0.78
CA ILE A 400 -9.37 24.53 -1.66
C ILE A 400 -10.31 25.71 -1.91
N VAL A 401 -11.59 25.46 -2.11
CA VAL A 401 -12.60 26.50 -2.25
C VAL A 401 -12.71 27.33 -0.98
N ALA A 402 -12.67 26.71 0.21
CA ALA A 402 -12.66 27.42 1.50
C ALA A 402 -11.40 28.28 1.66
N ILE A 403 -10.22 27.77 1.33
CA ILE A 403 -8.97 28.55 1.34
C ILE A 403 -9.06 29.74 0.39
N ALA A 404 -9.56 29.55 -0.84
CA ALA A 404 -9.74 30.61 -1.79
C ALA A 404 -10.75 31.67 -1.32
N PHE A 405 -11.86 31.24 -0.71
CA PHE A 405 -12.83 32.14 -0.10
C PHE A 405 -12.19 33.00 1.00
N ILE A 406 -11.46 32.37 1.92
CA ILE A 406 -10.76 33.06 3.03
C ILE A 406 -9.73 34.05 2.46
N ALA A 407 -8.92 33.63 1.48
CA ALA A 407 -7.93 34.48 0.84
C ALA A 407 -8.57 35.68 0.13
N GLY A 408 -9.76 35.50 -0.49
CA GLY A 408 -10.51 36.54 -1.16
C GLY A 408 -11.17 37.56 -0.24
N THR A 409 -11.37 37.23 1.06
CA THR A 409 -12.09 38.11 2.00
C THR A 409 -11.38 39.44 2.24
N LEU A 410 -10.06 39.45 2.42
CA LEU A 410 -9.27 40.67 2.68
C LEU A 410 -9.34 41.67 1.52
N PRO A 411 -9.05 41.31 0.25
CA PRO A 411 -9.19 42.22 -0.89
C PRO A 411 -10.64 42.62 -1.13
N ALA A 412 -11.61 41.73 -0.96
CA ALA A 412 -13.02 42.03 -1.12
C ALA A 412 -13.52 43.07 -0.09
N LEU A 413 -13.08 42.98 1.18
CA LEU A 413 -13.37 43.97 2.20
C LEU A 413 -12.75 45.33 1.83
N ARG A 414 -11.53 45.38 1.32
CA ARG A 414 -10.91 46.62 0.86
C ARG A 414 -11.69 47.27 -0.28
N ALA A 415 -12.14 46.47 -1.26
CA ALA A 415 -12.98 46.96 -2.36
C ALA A 415 -14.33 47.50 -1.84
N ALA A 416 -14.96 46.76 -0.92
CA ALA A 416 -16.25 47.17 -0.32
C ALA A 416 -16.19 48.46 0.50
N ARG A 417 -15.03 48.78 1.10
CA ARG A 417 -14.84 50.00 1.91
C ARG A 417 -14.33 51.22 1.14
N LYS A 418 -14.02 51.14 -0.15
CA LYS A 418 -13.58 52.28 -0.96
C LYS A 418 -14.63 53.40 -0.98
N ASP A 419 -14.20 54.64 -0.78
CA ASP A 419 -15.07 55.82 -0.94
C ASP A 419 -15.35 56.12 -2.39
N PRO A 420 -16.61 56.26 -2.84
CA PRO A 420 -16.96 56.54 -4.24
C PRO A 420 -16.41 57.86 -4.73
N ILE A 421 -16.36 58.93 -3.85
CA ILE A 421 -15.88 60.24 -4.22
C ILE A 421 -14.37 60.22 -4.49
N GLU A 422 -13.60 59.60 -3.59
CA GLU A 422 -12.16 59.44 -3.77
C GLU A 422 -11.82 58.57 -4.96
N ALA A 423 -12.58 57.47 -5.16
CA ALA A 423 -12.37 56.53 -6.27
C ALA A 423 -12.61 57.18 -7.66
N LEU A 424 -13.51 58.13 -7.77
CA LEU A 424 -13.80 58.88 -9.01
C LEU A 424 -12.85 60.06 -9.23
N ARG A 425 -12.17 60.56 -8.17
CA ARG A 425 -11.24 61.68 -8.21
C ARG A 425 -9.81 61.27 -8.57
N HIS A 426 -9.48 60.00 -8.48
CA HIS A 426 -8.20 59.47 -8.88
C HIS A 426 -8.06 59.50 -10.42
N GLU A 427 -7.16 60.35 -10.90
CA GLU A 427 -6.60 60.33 -12.25
C GLU A 427 -5.61 59.19 -12.43
#